data_fcc30b865d06639d6e8334a1f54424a7
#
_entry.id   fcc30b865d06639d6e8334a1f54424a7
#
_cell.length_a   1.000
_cell.length_b   1.000
_cell.length_c   1.000
_cell.angle_alpha   90.00
_cell.angle_beta   90.00
_cell.angle_gamma   90.00
#
_symmetry.space_group_name_H-M   'P 1'
#
loop_
_entity.id
_entity.type
_entity.pdbx_description
1 polymer ?
#
loop_
_entity_poly.entity_id
_entity_poly.type
_entity_poly.pdbx_seq_one_letter_code
_entity_poly.pdbx_strand_id
1 'polypeptide(L)'
;AFEHAPVGMVVSRHRAIVACNQRVCEIFGATPSALVGHSFSILYPSLAEFERIGKRMEPIMNASGHYADNRMMRRLGSLHGAIAGETFWCHVTGHAMNRAIPHESGIWTFEDLGSRRATKAQLTPREREVAAQVMRGLTSKEIGKALGISHRTVELHRARLMRKYAAATTAELVQKLIAG
;
A
#
# COMPACT_ATOMS: atom_id res chain seq x y z
N ALA A 1 23.29 2.59 -9.44
CA ALA A 1 22.55 1.67 -8.55
C ALA A 1 21.19 2.23 -8.12
N PHE A 2 21.11 3.46 -7.59
CA PHE A 2 19.86 4.07 -7.09
C PHE A 2 18.78 4.17 -8.19
N GLU A 3 19.12 4.71 -9.36
CA GLU A 3 18.17 4.97 -10.45
C GLU A 3 17.53 3.68 -11.01
N HIS A 4 18.26 2.59 -11.04
CA HIS A 4 17.83 1.30 -11.62
C HIS A 4 17.54 0.24 -10.54
N ALA A 5 17.29 0.66 -9.29
CA ALA A 5 16.91 -0.29 -8.28
C ALA A 5 15.53 -0.92 -8.60
N PRO A 6 15.32 -2.22 -8.32
CA PRO A 6 14.06 -2.90 -8.63
C PRO A 6 12.89 -2.46 -7.75
N VAL A 7 13.18 -1.74 -6.67
CA VAL A 7 12.19 -1.14 -5.78
C VAL A 7 12.15 0.37 -5.94
N GLY A 8 11.01 0.99 -5.69
CA GLY A 8 10.92 2.44 -5.62
C GLY A 8 11.74 2.97 -4.46
N MET A 9 12.61 3.95 -4.70
CA MET A 9 13.44 4.56 -3.66
C MET A 9 13.31 6.07 -3.64
N VAL A 10 13.19 6.61 -2.44
CA VAL A 10 13.14 8.05 -2.18
C VAL A 10 14.17 8.40 -1.12
N VAL A 11 14.88 9.49 -1.33
CA VAL A 11 15.65 10.18 -0.29
C VAL A 11 14.82 11.35 0.20
N SER A 12 14.66 11.47 1.51
CA SER A 12 13.91 12.56 2.13
C SER A 12 14.78 13.43 3.02
N ARG A 13 14.37 14.68 3.17
CA ARG A 13 14.90 15.61 4.17
C ARG A 13 13.73 16.37 4.77
N HIS A 14 13.64 16.37 6.09
CA HIS A 14 12.55 17.02 6.83
C HIS A 14 11.16 16.65 6.29
N ARG A 15 10.94 15.35 5.99
CA ARG A 15 9.70 14.77 5.43
C ARG A 15 9.33 15.27 4.01
N ALA A 16 10.23 15.95 3.32
CA ALA A 16 10.10 16.29 1.93
C ALA A 16 10.94 15.37 1.04
N ILE A 17 10.46 15.07 -0.14
CA ILE A 17 11.16 14.26 -1.15
C ILE A 17 12.27 15.13 -1.75
N VAL A 18 13.54 14.71 -1.63
CA VAL A 18 14.66 15.42 -2.24
C VAL A 18 15.24 14.67 -3.45
N ALA A 19 15.06 13.38 -3.52
CA ALA A 19 15.41 12.56 -4.68
C ALA A 19 14.50 11.34 -4.76
N CYS A 20 14.21 10.90 -5.98
CA CYS A 20 13.47 9.67 -6.23
C CYS A 20 14.05 8.97 -7.46
N ASN A 21 13.98 7.64 -7.48
CA ASN A 21 14.39 6.87 -8.64
C ASN A 21 13.24 6.68 -9.64
N GLN A 22 13.54 6.16 -10.82
CA GLN A 22 12.56 5.93 -11.86
C GLN A 22 11.43 5.01 -11.39
N ARG A 23 11.74 4.01 -10.57
CA ARG A 23 10.73 3.05 -10.09
C ARG A 23 9.63 3.70 -9.25
N VAL A 24 9.95 4.71 -8.44
CA VAL A 24 8.93 5.51 -7.71
C VAL A 24 8.02 6.25 -8.69
N CYS A 25 8.61 6.84 -9.73
CA CYS A 25 7.83 7.54 -10.77
C CYS A 25 6.85 6.59 -11.47
N GLU A 26 7.27 5.37 -11.77
CA GLU A 26 6.42 4.34 -12.36
C GLU A 26 5.30 3.91 -11.41
N ILE A 27 5.61 3.67 -10.12
CA ILE A 27 4.62 3.27 -9.12
C ILE A 27 3.55 4.34 -8.94
N PHE A 28 3.93 5.60 -8.80
CA PHE A 28 3.00 6.68 -8.54
C PHE A 28 2.46 7.39 -9.79
N GLY A 29 2.90 6.98 -10.96
CA GLY A 29 2.44 7.53 -12.24
C GLY A 29 2.82 9.00 -12.46
N ALA A 30 3.97 9.41 -11.93
CA ALA A 30 4.39 10.82 -11.88
C ALA A 30 5.78 11.04 -12.47
N THR A 31 6.08 12.30 -12.78
CA THR A 31 7.44 12.73 -13.14
C THR A 31 8.27 13.00 -11.88
N PRO A 32 9.60 12.97 -11.95
CA PRO A 32 10.45 13.41 -10.84
C PRO A 32 10.13 14.82 -10.35
N SER A 33 9.81 15.74 -11.26
CA SER A 33 9.46 17.13 -10.91
C SER A 33 8.13 17.26 -10.14
N ALA A 34 7.22 16.30 -10.30
CA ALA A 34 5.97 16.26 -9.54
C ALA A 34 6.17 15.70 -8.11
N LEU A 35 7.27 15.02 -7.86
CA LEU A 35 7.59 14.38 -6.58
C LEU A 35 8.61 15.19 -5.77
N VAL A 36 9.74 15.56 -6.38
CA VAL A 36 10.84 16.24 -5.71
C VAL A 36 10.40 17.64 -5.24
N GLY A 37 10.74 17.96 -4.00
CA GLY A 37 10.37 19.21 -3.33
C GLY A 37 9.03 19.17 -2.60
N HIS A 38 8.25 18.10 -2.77
CA HIS A 38 6.95 17.96 -2.13
C HIS A 38 7.00 17.07 -0.87
N SER A 39 6.06 17.29 0.04
CA SER A 39 5.84 16.40 1.18
C SER A 39 5.36 15.03 0.73
N PHE A 40 5.69 13.99 1.48
CA PHE A 40 5.12 12.66 1.28
C PHE A 40 3.58 12.61 1.34
N SER A 41 2.96 13.61 1.95
CA SER A 41 1.49 13.67 2.08
C SER A 41 0.75 13.56 0.76
N ILE A 42 1.36 13.99 -0.36
CA ILE A 42 0.77 13.90 -1.70
C ILE A 42 0.56 12.47 -2.20
N LEU A 43 1.25 11.50 -1.60
CA LEU A 43 1.20 10.08 -1.95
C LEU A 43 0.21 9.28 -1.08
N TYR A 44 -0.45 9.94 -0.15
CA TYR A 44 -1.42 9.33 0.77
C TYR A 44 -2.85 9.56 0.31
N PRO A 45 -3.78 8.66 0.67
CA PRO A 45 -5.20 8.83 0.34
C PRO A 45 -5.82 10.12 0.89
N SER A 46 -5.34 10.58 2.06
CA SER A 46 -5.77 11.82 2.70
C SER A 46 -4.69 12.36 3.64
N LEU A 47 -4.78 13.64 3.99
CA LEU A 47 -3.91 14.26 4.98
C LEU A 47 -4.08 13.61 6.36
N ALA A 48 -5.30 13.28 6.73
CA ALA A 48 -5.60 12.59 8.00
C ALA A 48 -4.88 11.23 8.09
N GLU A 49 -4.84 10.47 6.99
CA GLU A 49 -4.13 9.19 6.91
C GLU A 49 -2.61 9.39 7.03
N PHE A 50 -2.08 10.40 6.37
CA PHE A 50 -0.67 10.77 6.48
C PHE A 50 -0.28 11.11 7.94
N GLU A 51 -1.08 11.92 8.61
CA GLU A 51 -0.84 12.29 10.00
C GLU A 51 -0.98 11.10 10.95
N ARG A 52 -1.99 10.26 10.75
CA ARG A 52 -2.22 9.05 11.55
C ARG A 52 -1.03 8.09 11.47
N ILE A 53 -0.55 7.83 10.28
CA ILE A 53 0.61 6.94 10.06
C ILE A 53 1.88 7.59 10.62
N GLY A 54 2.06 8.89 10.44
CA GLY A 54 3.19 9.63 11.00
C GLY A 54 3.29 9.52 12.52
N LYS A 55 2.17 9.70 13.24
CA LYS A 55 2.11 9.53 14.70
C LYS A 55 2.45 8.10 15.15
N ARG A 56 2.02 7.09 14.41
CA ARG A 56 2.35 5.69 14.71
C ARG A 56 3.81 5.37 14.44
N MET A 57 4.37 5.93 13.38
CA MET A 57 5.74 5.68 12.93
C MET A 57 6.78 6.38 13.80
N GLU A 58 6.50 7.59 14.27
CA GLU A 58 7.46 8.45 14.94
C GLU A 58 8.18 7.80 16.14
N PRO A 59 7.48 7.19 17.13
CA PRO A 59 8.13 6.56 18.27
C PRO A 59 9.02 5.37 17.86
N ILE A 60 8.64 4.64 16.84
CA ILE A 60 9.39 3.48 16.32
C ILE A 60 10.66 3.95 15.61
N MET A 61 10.56 4.96 14.77
CA MET A 61 11.71 5.57 14.09
C MET A 61 12.69 6.19 15.10
N ASN A 62 12.18 6.86 16.13
CA ASN A 62 13.02 7.45 17.19
C ASN A 62 13.77 6.37 17.97
N ALA A 63 13.15 5.23 18.23
CA ALA A 63 13.76 4.14 18.99
C ALA A 63 14.77 3.32 18.18
N SER A 64 14.45 2.98 16.93
CA SER A 64 15.21 2.01 16.13
C SER A 64 15.91 2.60 14.90
N GLY A 65 15.47 3.76 14.41
CA GLY A 65 15.89 4.31 13.11
C GLY A 65 15.30 3.60 11.91
N HIS A 66 14.39 2.62 12.11
CA HIS A 66 13.75 1.83 11.08
C HIS A 66 12.25 1.79 11.24
N TYR A 67 11.55 1.68 10.12
CA TYR A 67 10.12 1.43 10.10
C TYR A 67 9.73 0.64 8.85
N ALA A 68 8.77 -0.26 8.98
CA ALA A 68 8.20 -0.98 7.85
C ALA A 68 6.73 -1.28 8.11
N ASP A 69 5.88 -1.07 7.12
CA ASP A 69 4.49 -1.52 7.14
C ASP A 69 3.93 -1.69 5.73
N ASN A 70 2.73 -2.25 5.67
CA ASN A 70 1.88 -2.24 4.49
C ASN A 70 0.80 -1.19 4.70
N ARG A 71 0.66 -0.27 3.76
CA ARG A 71 -0.30 0.82 3.84
C ARG A 71 -0.95 1.12 2.50
N MET A 72 -2.11 1.77 2.55
CA MET A 72 -2.72 2.32 1.36
C MET A 72 -2.01 3.60 0.95
N MET A 73 -1.62 3.65 -0.31
CA MET A 73 -1.06 4.83 -0.96
C MET A 73 -1.96 5.21 -2.13
N ARG A 74 -1.74 6.40 -2.69
CA ARG A 74 -2.51 6.93 -3.82
C ARG A 74 -1.60 7.27 -4.99
N ARG A 75 -1.98 6.84 -6.20
CA ARG A 75 -1.33 7.25 -7.45
C ARG A 75 -1.45 8.77 -7.60
N LEU A 76 -0.33 9.43 -7.85
CA LEU A 76 -0.30 10.89 -8.00
C LEU A 76 -0.72 11.33 -9.40
N GLY A 77 -0.26 10.60 -10.43
CA GLY A 77 -0.51 10.93 -11.82
C GLY A 77 -0.91 9.72 -12.66
N SER A 78 -1.06 9.94 -13.96
CA SER A 78 -1.54 8.92 -14.91
C SER A 78 -0.46 8.42 -15.88
N LEU A 79 0.82 8.65 -15.58
CA LEU A 79 1.93 8.14 -16.38
C LEU A 79 2.17 6.65 -16.09
N HIS A 80 2.89 5.98 -16.98
CA HIS A 80 3.32 4.59 -16.86
C HIS A 80 2.16 3.59 -16.63
N GLY A 81 0.98 3.89 -17.17
CA GLY A 81 -0.22 3.05 -17.02
C GLY A 81 -0.94 3.19 -15.68
N ALA A 82 -0.52 4.11 -14.82
CA ALA A 82 -1.22 4.41 -13.58
C ALA A 82 -2.52 5.19 -13.83
N ILE A 83 -3.46 5.10 -12.89
CA ILE A 83 -4.68 5.89 -12.87
C ILE A 83 -4.59 6.88 -11.70
N ALA A 84 -4.53 8.17 -12.00
CA ALA A 84 -4.43 9.21 -10.98
C ALA A 84 -5.58 9.09 -9.96
N GLY A 85 -5.23 9.14 -8.68
CA GLY A 85 -6.18 9.01 -7.58
C GLY A 85 -6.51 7.58 -7.16
N GLU A 86 -6.13 6.57 -7.95
CA GLU A 86 -6.28 5.17 -7.56
C GLU A 86 -5.49 4.87 -6.30
N THR A 87 -6.11 4.18 -5.35
CA THR A 87 -5.44 3.69 -4.15
C THR A 87 -4.94 2.26 -4.34
N PHE A 88 -3.82 1.94 -3.71
CA PHE A 88 -3.20 0.63 -3.81
C PHE A 88 -2.44 0.27 -2.53
N TRP A 89 -2.30 -1.01 -2.27
CA TRP A 89 -1.46 -1.49 -1.18
C TRP A 89 0.02 -1.38 -1.54
N CYS A 90 0.76 -0.74 -0.66
CA CYS A 90 2.19 -0.52 -0.81
C CYS A 90 2.94 -0.99 0.42
N HIS A 91 4.00 -1.78 0.22
CA HIS A 91 4.96 -2.05 1.28
C HIS A 91 5.95 -0.89 1.34
N VAL A 92 6.04 -0.26 2.48
CA VAL A 92 6.92 0.89 2.70
C VAL A 92 7.92 0.56 3.79
N THR A 93 9.20 0.79 3.52
CA THR A 93 10.23 0.75 4.55
C THR A 93 10.90 2.11 4.68
N GLY A 94 11.30 2.48 5.87
CA GLY A 94 12.01 3.72 6.17
C GLY A 94 13.27 3.45 6.98
N HIS A 95 14.33 4.15 6.64
CA HIS A 95 15.61 4.10 7.35
C HIS A 95 16.12 5.52 7.57
N ALA A 96 16.29 5.91 8.85
CA ALA A 96 16.88 7.20 9.21
C ALA A 96 18.38 7.17 8.93
N MET A 97 18.88 8.15 8.20
CA MET A 97 20.32 8.30 7.95
C MET A 97 21.06 8.83 9.18
N ASN A 98 20.36 9.63 9.99
CA ASN A 98 20.85 10.12 11.27
C ASN A 98 19.92 9.64 12.39
N ARG A 99 20.40 8.71 13.22
CA ARG A 99 19.60 8.15 14.32
C ARG A 99 19.31 9.16 15.44
N ALA A 100 20.15 10.16 15.60
CA ALA A 100 19.95 11.19 16.63
C ALA A 100 18.83 12.16 16.24
N ILE A 101 18.63 12.38 14.93
CA ILE A 101 17.57 13.22 14.35
C ILE A 101 16.91 12.46 13.20
N PRO A 102 16.01 11.49 13.47
CA PRO A 102 15.50 10.55 12.46
C PRO A 102 14.78 11.19 11.28
N HIS A 103 14.19 12.37 11.47
CA HIS A 103 13.47 13.08 10.40
C HIS A 103 14.35 14.04 9.60
N GLU A 104 15.60 14.25 9.99
CA GLU A 104 16.52 15.10 9.26
C GLU A 104 16.73 14.58 7.84
N SER A 105 17.06 13.30 7.70
CA SER A 105 17.20 12.64 6.42
C SER A 105 16.90 11.15 6.51
N GLY A 106 16.32 10.60 5.46
CA GLY A 106 15.96 9.18 5.42
C GLY A 106 15.93 8.63 4.02
N ILE A 107 16.06 7.31 3.95
CA ILE A 107 15.85 6.53 2.73
C ILE A 107 14.56 5.73 2.91
N TRP A 108 13.69 5.79 1.91
CA TRP A 108 12.41 5.11 1.88
C TRP A 108 12.33 4.21 0.67
N THR A 109 11.78 3.03 0.85
CA THR A 109 11.47 2.14 -0.27
C THR A 109 9.97 1.95 -0.40
N PHE A 110 9.53 1.80 -1.63
CA PHE A 110 8.12 1.60 -1.99
C PHE A 110 8.01 0.40 -2.91
N GLU A 111 7.13 -0.51 -2.57
CA GLU A 111 6.85 -1.70 -3.35
C GLU A 111 5.35 -1.84 -3.55
N ASP A 112 4.91 -1.76 -4.80
CA ASP A 112 3.50 -1.96 -5.16
C ASP A 112 3.13 -3.43 -5.01
N LEU A 113 2.33 -3.74 -4.00
CA LEU A 113 1.86 -5.10 -3.73
C LEU A 113 0.81 -5.56 -4.75
N GLY A 114 0.18 -4.63 -5.47
CA GLY A 114 -0.74 -4.93 -6.57
C GLY A 114 -0.06 -5.40 -7.84
N SER A 115 1.14 -4.91 -8.14
CA SER A 115 1.90 -5.30 -9.34
C SER A 115 2.42 -6.75 -9.30
N ARG A 116 2.57 -7.33 -8.12
CA ARG A 116 2.88 -8.77 -7.94
C ARG A 116 1.74 -9.70 -8.35
N ARG A 117 0.60 -9.17 -8.71
CA ARG A 117 -0.63 -9.90 -9.03
C ARG A 117 -0.81 -10.31 -10.46
N ALA A 118 0.00 -9.87 -11.39
CA ALA A 118 0.04 -10.41 -12.73
C ALA A 118 0.34 -11.93 -12.73
N THR A 119 0.85 -12.46 -11.61
CA THR A 119 0.84 -13.87 -11.28
C THR A 119 -0.43 -14.15 -10.46
N LYS A 120 -1.41 -14.83 -11.08
CA LYS A 120 -2.67 -15.31 -10.49
C LYS A 120 -2.61 -15.42 -8.98
N ALA A 121 -3.41 -14.62 -8.25
CA ALA A 121 -3.52 -14.75 -6.80
C ALA A 121 -3.90 -16.18 -6.46
N GLN A 122 -2.97 -16.93 -5.87
CA GLN A 122 -3.25 -18.28 -5.40
C GLN A 122 -4.06 -18.18 -4.12
N LEU A 123 -5.35 -18.42 -4.26
CA LEU A 123 -6.25 -18.49 -3.12
C LEU A 123 -6.19 -19.87 -2.49
N THR A 124 -6.18 -19.91 -1.17
CA THR A 124 -6.45 -21.16 -0.44
C THR A 124 -7.89 -21.61 -0.71
N PRO A 125 -8.23 -22.90 -0.52
CA PRO A 125 -9.60 -23.37 -0.68
C PRO A 125 -10.61 -22.53 0.12
N ARG A 126 -10.29 -22.16 1.35
CA ARG A 126 -11.15 -21.36 2.21
C ARG A 126 -11.30 -19.90 1.73
N GLU A 127 -10.24 -19.32 1.22
CA GLU A 127 -10.31 -17.99 0.60
C GLU A 127 -11.18 -17.99 -0.66
N ARG A 128 -11.15 -19.04 -1.47
CA ARG A 128 -12.06 -19.21 -2.63
C ARG A 128 -13.52 -19.27 -2.22
N GLU A 129 -13.83 -20.03 -1.17
CA GLU A 129 -15.20 -20.14 -0.65
C GLU A 129 -15.70 -18.78 -0.15
N VAL A 130 -14.89 -18.06 0.61
CA VAL A 130 -15.23 -16.71 1.09
C VAL A 130 -15.36 -15.74 -0.08
N ALA A 131 -14.45 -15.76 -1.05
CA ALA A 131 -14.48 -14.91 -2.24
C ALA A 131 -15.76 -15.13 -3.06
N ALA A 132 -16.18 -16.37 -3.25
CA ALA A 132 -17.43 -16.71 -3.94
C ALA A 132 -18.65 -16.08 -3.25
N GLN A 133 -18.71 -16.10 -1.94
CA GLN A 133 -19.81 -15.50 -1.17
C GLN A 133 -19.75 -13.96 -1.18
N VAL A 134 -18.55 -13.39 -1.15
CA VAL A 134 -18.34 -11.92 -1.29
C VAL A 134 -18.85 -11.44 -2.65
N MET A 135 -18.57 -12.16 -3.73
CA MET A 135 -19.08 -11.84 -5.07
C MET A 135 -20.59 -11.88 -5.16
N ARG A 136 -21.26 -12.69 -4.32
CA ARG A 136 -22.73 -12.73 -4.19
C ARG A 136 -23.30 -11.60 -3.34
N GLY A 137 -22.46 -10.73 -2.78
CA GLY A 137 -22.89 -9.60 -1.97
C GLY A 137 -23.24 -9.92 -0.52
N LEU A 138 -22.88 -11.11 -0.03
CA LEU A 138 -23.17 -11.52 1.34
C LEU A 138 -22.29 -10.78 2.36
N THR A 139 -22.89 -10.42 3.49
CA THR A 139 -22.20 -9.86 4.65
C THR A 139 -21.33 -10.90 5.34
N SER A 140 -20.36 -10.47 6.14
CA SER A 140 -19.49 -11.39 6.89
C SER A 140 -20.27 -12.31 7.84
N LYS A 141 -21.40 -11.84 8.42
CA LYS A 141 -22.28 -12.67 9.23
C LYS A 141 -22.97 -13.75 8.43
N GLU A 142 -23.51 -13.40 7.27
CA GLU A 142 -24.16 -14.35 6.35
C GLU A 142 -23.17 -15.39 5.81
N ILE A 143 -21.98 -14.96 5.45
CA ILE A 143 -20.89 -15.85 5.01
C ILE A 143 -20.51 -16.82 6.13
N GLY A 144 -20.33 -16.31 7.36
CA GLY A 144 -20.02 -17.13 8.51
C GLY A 144 -21.07 -18.20 8.75
N LYS A 145 -22.35 -17.84 8.65
CA LYS A 145 -23.47 -18.77 8.78
C LYS A 145 -23.49 -19.82 7.63
N ALA A 146 -23.26 -19.39 6.40
CA ALA A 146 -23.22 -20.27 5.24
C ALA A 146 -22.04 -21.26 5.28
N LEU A 147 -20.88 -20.85 5.78
CA LEU A 147 -19.66 -21.67 5.81
C LEU A 147 -19.39 -22.35 7.16
N GLY A 148 -20.25 -22.14 8.16
CA GLY A 148 -20.08 -22.73 9.48
C GLY A 148 -18.88 -22.21 10.27
N ILE A 149 -18.52 -20.94 10.10
CA ILE A 149 -17.40 -20.27 10.81
C ILE A 149 -17.87 -18.96 11.42
N SER A 150 -17.09 -18.45 12.39
CA SER A 150 -17.42 -17.15 13.00
C SER A 150 -17.29 -16.01 11.99
N HIS A 151 -18.10 -14.95 12.16
CA HIS A 151 -17.97 -13.76 11.33
C HIS A 151 -16.57 -13.12 11.45
N ARG A 152 -15.92 -13.24 12.60
CA ARG A 152 -14.54 -12.78 12.84
C ARG A 152 -13.54 -13.55 11.96
N THR A 153 -13.74 -14.84 11.80
CA THR A 153 -12.92 -15.66 10.88
C THR A 153 -13.15 -15.25 9.42
N VAL A 154 -14.39 -14.92 9.05
CA VAL A 154 -14.71 -14.39 7.71
C VAL A 154 -14.01 -13.05 7.50
N GLU A 155 -14.05 -12.13 8.46
CA GLU A 155 -13.36 -10.84 8.40
C GLU A 155 -11.84 -11.02 8.16
N LEU A 156 -11.23 -12.00 8.83
CA LEU A 156 -9.83 -12.32 8.63
C LEU A 156 -9.53 -12.79 7.20
N HIS A 157 -10.39 -13.66 6.64
CA HIS A 157 -10.26 -14.10 5.24
C HIS A 157 -10.51 -12.95 4.27
N ARG A 158 -11.48 -12.08 4.52
CA ARG A 158 -11.73 -10.87 3.71
C ARG A 158 -10.52 -9.94 3.71
N ALA A 159 -9.91 -9.69 4.87
CA ALA A 159 -8.70 -8.88 4.97
C ALA A 159 -7.54 -9.47 4.15
N ARG A 160 -7.38 -10.79 4.15
CA ARG A 160 -6.38 -11.49 3.33
C ARG A 160 -6.68 -11.36 1.84
N LEU A 161 -7.94 -11.50 1.43
CA LEU A 161 -8.38 -11.30 0.05
C LEU A 161 -8.13 -9.85 -0.40
N MET A 162 -8.52 -8.87 0.43
CA MET A 162 -8.27 -7.46 0.17
C MET A 162 -6.78 -7.19 -0.07
N ARG A 163 -5.92 -7.79 0.75
CA ARG A 163 -4.46 -7.71 0.59
C ARG A 163 -3.98 -8.40 -0.69
N LYS A 164 -4.43 -9.63 -0.95
CA LYS A 164 -4.05 -10.41 -2.14
C LYS A 164 -4.50 -9.75 -3.44
N TYR A 165 -5.63 -9.08 -3.45
CA TYR A 165 -6.15 -8.34 -4.61
C TYR A 165 -5.83 -6.83 -4.56
N ALA A 166 -5.10 -6.32 -3.54
CA ALA A 166 -4.81 -4.92 -3.28
C ALA A 166 -6.06 -4.05 -3.42
N ALA A 167 -7.16 -4.51 -2.91
CA ALA A 167 -8.42 -3.81 -2.88
C ALA A 167 -8.53 -2.96 -1.61
N ALA A 168 -8.95 -1.71 -1.74
CA ALA A 168 -9.18 -0.81 -0.62
C ALA A 168 -10.60 -0.92 -0.08
N THR A 169 -11.54 -1.34 -0.93
CA THR A 169 -12.96 -1.46 -0.61
C THR A 169 -13.51 -2.82 -1.04
N THR A 170 -14.63 -3.22 -0.44
CA THR A 170 -15.34 -4.44 -0.86
C THR A 170 -15.77 -4.37 -2.33
N ALA A 171 -16.24 -3.21 -2.79
CA ALA A 171 -16.63 -3.02 -4.20
C ALA A 171 -15.45 -3.24 -5.14
N GLU A 172 -14.29 -2.70 -4.81
CA GLU A 172 -13.05 -2.90 -5.58
C GLU A 172 -12.60 -4.37 -5.55
N LEU A 173 -12.71 -5.02 -4.41
CA LEU A 173 -12.43 -6.46 -4.29
C LEU A 173 -13.32 -7.29 -5.22
N VAL A 174 -14.62 -7.03 -5.23
CA VAL A 174 -15.59 -7.72 -6.10
C VAL A 174 -15.23 -7.51 -7.57
N GLN A 175 -14.93 -6.28 -7.98
CA GLN A 175 -14.52 -5.99 -9.36
C GLN A 175 -13.27 -6.78 -9.76
N LYS A 176 -12.28 -6.84 -8.88
CA LYS A 176 -11.02 -7.56 -9.14
C LYS A 176 -11.21 -9.08 -9.14
N LEU A 177 -12.08 -9.60 -8.29
CA LEU A 177 -12.45 -11.02 -8.29
C LEU A 177 -13.16 -11.42 -9.60
N ILE A 178 -14.05 -10.57 -10.12
CA ILE A 178 -14.77 -10.82 -11.38
C ILE A 178 -13.82 -10.72 -12.58
N ALA A 179 -12.90 -9.77 -12.57
CA ALA A 179 -11.92 -9.58 -13.66
C ALA A 179 -10.86 -10.68 -13.72
N GLY A 180 -10.72 -11.42 -12.65
CA GLY A 180 -9.85 -12.55 -12.47
C GLY A 180 -8.87 -13.07 -12.67
#